data_b8d64da71023308846b9b826ac2c0445
#
_entry.id   b8d64da71023308846b9b826ac2c0445
#
_cell.length_a   1.000
_cell.length_b   1.000
_cell.length_c   1.000
_cell.angle_alpha   90.00
_cell.angle_beta   90.00
_cell.angle_gamma   90.00
#
_symmetry.space_group_name_H-M   'P 1'
#
loop_
_entity.id
_entity.type
_entity.pdbx_description
1 polymer ?
#
loop_
_entity_poly.entity_id
_entity_poly.type
_entity_poly.pdbx_seq_one_letter_code
_entity_poly.pdbx_strand_id
1 'polypeptide(L)'
;MAVRRTVSGASAVQTALTVPLGHPSGALGREGVRLLAAIPLFAGLSHRHLRAVGERSKIVRFGAGRTIITEGTRGDAFFVLLEGVARIVSGTAGRTVKRLGPGTFFGELALLDGSPRSASVVAASPVVTARLSRTAFLDLVKTQPEIGIRIMEILARRIREAEGNRGL
;
A
#
# COMPACT_ATOMS: atom_id res chain seq x y z
N MET A 1 -10.02 -29.52 -35.00
CA MET A 1 -9.06 -29.82 -33.93
C MET A 1 -8.83 -28.56 -33.11
N ALA A 2 -9.48 -28.43 -31.97
CA ALA A 2 -9.52 -27.22 -31.18
C ALA A 2 -8.48 -27.30 -30.05
N VAL A 3 -7.51 -26.39 -30.05
CA VAL A 3 -6.51 -26.26 -28.97
C VAL A 3 -7.12 -25.44 -27.88
N ARG A 4 -7.42 -26.09 -26.78
CA ARG A 4 -7.79 -25.44 -25.50
C ARG A 4 -6.55 -24.79 -24.88
N ARG A 5 -6.51 -23.47 -24.78
CA ARG A 5 -5.58 -22.76 -23.91
C ARG A 5 -6.17 -22.75 -22.51
N THR A 6 -5.54 -23.47 -21.62
CA THR A 6 -5.72 -23.39 -20.17
C THR A 6 -5.18 -22.07 -19.68
N VAL A 7 -6.06 -21.19 -19.21
CA VAL A 7 -5.69 -20.01 -18.41
C VAL A 7 -5.89 -20.41 -16.97
N SER A 8 -4.81 -20.79 -16.33
CA SER A 8 -4.78 -21.13 -14.89
C SER A 8 -4.12 -19.98 -14.12
N GLY A 9 -4.75 -19.52 -13.05
CA GLY A 9 -4.02 -18.94 -11.94
C GLY A 9 -4.31 -17.50 -11.51
N ALA A 10 -5.36 -16.83 -11.99
CA ALA A 10 -5.64 -15.45 -11.54
C ALA A 10 -7.02 -15.25 -10.89
N SER A 11 -7.72 -16.31 -10.54
CA SER A 11 -9.15 -16.22 -10.22
C SER A 11 -9.54 -16.38 -8.75
N ALA A 12 -8.62 -16.52 -7.81
CA ALA A 12 -8.98 -16.81 -6.41
C ALA A 12 -9.07 -15.58 -5.48
N VAL A 13 -8.57 -14.41 -5.91
CA VAL A 13 -8.58 -13.17 -5.09
C VAL A 13 -9.69 -12.20 -5.51
N GLN A 14 -10.30 -12.41 -6.65
CA GLN A 14 -11.23 -11.46 -7.27
C GLN A 14 -12.70 -11.56 -6.81
N THR A 15 -13.07 -12.54 -6.01
CA THR A 15 -14.51 -12.80 -5.73
C THR A 15 -15.02 -12.31 -4.37
N ALA A 16 -14.19 -11.70 -3.52
CA ALA A 16 -14.54 -11.50 -2.11
C ALA A 16 -14.87 -10.08 -1.65
N LEU A 17 -14.81 -9.04 -2.48
CA LEU A 17 -15.07 -7.68 -1.98
C LEU A 17 -15.91 -6.82 -2.92
N THR A 18 -17.15 -7.20 -3.12
CA THR A 18 -18.19 -6.28 -3.61
C THR A 18 -18.73 -5.48 -2.42
N VAL A 19 -18.02 -4.43 -2.02
CA VAL A 19 -18.53 -3.43 -1.09
C VAL A 19 -18.73 -2.13 -1.84
N PRO A 20 -19.88 -1.45 -1.72
CA PRO A 20 -20.21 -0.26 -2.51
C PRO A 20 -19.17 0.85 -2.35
N LEU A 21 -18.85 1.52 -3.45
CA LEU A 21 -18.04 2.72 -3.51
C LEU A 21 -18.71 3.82 -2.67
N GLY A 22 -18.11 4.25 -1.56
CA GLY A 22 -18.54 5.49 -0.98
C GLY A 22 -18.63 5.70 0.53
N HIS A 23 -18.02 4.89 1.40
CA HIS A 23 -17.89 5.28 2.82
C HIS A 23 -16.57 4.74 3.43
N PRO A 24 -15.94 5.45 4.39
CA PRO A 24 -14.85 4.90 5.18
C PRO A 24 -15.45 3.73 6.00
N SER A 25 -15.27 2.54 5.50
CA SER A 25 -15.69 1.32 6.20
C SER A 25 -14.77 1.13 7.40
N GLY A 26 -15.32 0.79 8.54
CA GLY A 26 -14.64 0.65 9.83
C GLY A 26 -13.34 -0.18 9.84
N ALA A 27 -12.86 -0.52 11.03
CA ALA A 27 -11.67 -1.33 11.21
C ALA A 27 -11.67 -2.59 10.33
N LEU A 28 -10.48 -3.00 9.86
CA LEU A 28 -10.29 -4.22 9.10
C LEU A 28 -10.80 -5.44 9.90
N GLY A 29 -11.89 -6.02 9.46
CA GLY A 29 -12.41 -7.27 10.03
C GLY A 29 -11.45 -8.45 9.80
N ARG A 30 -11.87 -9.65 10.17
CA ARG A 30 -11.07 -10.89 10.04
C ARG A 30 -10.50 -11.10 8.63
N GLU A 31 -11.26 -10.77 7.60
CA GLU A 31 -10.83 -10.87 6.20
C GLU A 31 -9.69 -9.88 5.90
N GLY A 32 -9.79 -8.65 6.37
CA GLY A 32 -8.73 -7.65 6.22
C GLY A 32 -7.43 -8.07 6.93
N VAL A 33 -7.52 -8.72 8.08
CA VAL A 33 -6.35 -9.27 8.79
C VAL A 33 -5.67 -10.37 7.96
N ARG A 34 -6.45 -11.22 7.28
CA ARG A 34 -5.90 -12.25 6.36
C ARG A 34 -5.19 -11.61 5.16
N LEU A 35 -5.77 -10.56 4.60
CA LEU A 35 -5.13 -9.81 3.50
C LEU A 35 -3.80 -9.19 3.96
N LEU A 36 -3.76 -8.63 5.17
CA LEU A 36 -2.51 -8.10 5.74
C LEU A 36 -1.45 -9.20 5.93
N ALA A 37 -1.83 -10.40 6.34
CA ALA A 37 -0.91 -11.52 6.53
C ALA A 37 -0.18 -11.93 5.24
N ALA A 38 -0.82 -11.74 4.08
CA ALA A 38 -0.23 -12.04 2.77
C ALA A 38 0.76 -10.97 2.27
N ILE A 39 0.86 -9.82 2.96
CA ILE A 39 1.71 -8.72 2.53
C ILE A 39 3.13 -8.90 3.06
N PRO A 40 4.17 -8.80 2.21
CA PRO A 40 5.56 -9.00 2.63
C PRO A 40 6.00 -8.12 3.81
N LEU A 41 5.47 -6.91 3.92
CA LEU A 41 5.73 -5.99 5.03
C LEU A 41 5.36 -6.60 6.39
N PHE A 42 4.32 -7.41 6.44
CA PHE A 42 3.78 -8.01 7.66
C PHE A 42 4.12 -9.51 7.80
N ALA A 43 4.97 -10.03 6.89
CA ALA A 43 5.39 -11.42 6.92
C ALA A 43 6.09 -11.75 8.25
N GLY A 44 5.70 -12.87 8.86
CA GLY A 44 6.27 -13.32 10.14
C GLY A 44 5.69 -12.66 11.39
N LEU A 45 4.79 -11.69 11.25
CA LEU A 45 4.08 -11.15 12.41
C LEU A 45 3.10 -12.17 12.98
N SER A 46 3.00 -12.22 14.31
CA SER A 46 2.01 -13.05 14.99
C SER A 46 0.59 -12.57 14.66
N HIS A 47 -0.39 -13.46 14.76
CA HIS A 47 -1.80 -13.13 14.56
C HIS A 47 -2.28 -11.98 15.46
N ARG A 48 -1.75 -11.90 16.69
CA ARG A 48 -2.02 -10.79 17.64
C ARG A 48 -1.53 -9.46 17.07
N HIS A 49 -0.32 -9.44 16.49
CA HIS A 49 0.25 -8.23 15.89
C HIS A 49 -0.50 -7.81 14.62
N LEU A 50 -0.88 -8.77 13.78
CA LEU A 50 -1.70 -8.50 12.58
C LEU A 50 -3.07 -7.91 12.95
N ARG A 51 -3.70 -8.42 14.02
CA ARG A 51 -4.95 -7.83 14.53
C ARG A 51 -4.75 -6.39 14.99
N ALA A 52 -3.68 -6.10 15.71
CA ALA A 52 -3.37 -4.74 16.16
C ALA A 52 -3.19 -3.76 14.99
N VAL A 53 -2.57 -4.22 13.88
CA VAL A 53 -2.49 -3.45 12.63
C VAL A 53 -3.88 -3.23 12.05
N GLY A 54 -4.67 -4.30 11.94
CA GLY A 54 -6.03 -4.24 11.38
C GLY A 54 -6.97 -3.31 12.15
N GLU A 55 -6.93 -3.36 13.47
CA GLU A 55 -7.75 -2.51 14.35
C GLU A 55 -7.42 -1.01 14.23
N ARG A 56 -6.17 -0.68 13.90
CA ARG A 56 -5.70 0.69 13.68
C ARG A 56 -5.83 1.15 12.23
N SER A 57 -6.14 0.25 11.31
CA SER A 57 -6.27 0.53 9.88
C SER A 57 -7.71 0.80 9.50
N LYS A 58 -7.90 1.68 8.52
CA LYS A 58 -9.19 1.92 7.88
C LYS A 58 -9.12 1.50 6.42
N ILE A 59 -10.13 0.82 5.92
CA ILE A 59 -10.27 0.56 4.50
C ILE A 59 -10.72 1.84 3.82
N VAL A 60 -9.94 2.27 2.82
CA VAL A 60 -10.28 3.41 1.96
C VAL A 60 -10.23 2.98 0.50
N ARG A 61 -11.26 3.35 -0.25
CA ARG A 61 -11.42 3.03 -1.66
C ARG A 61 -11.26 4.29 -2.50
N PHE A 62 -10.61 4.15 -3.62
CA PHE A 62 -10.44 5.25 -4.58
C PHE A 62 -10.85 4.75 -5.97
N GLY A 63 -11.70 5.51 -6.64
CA GLY A 63 -12.01 5.27 -8.06
C GLY A 63 -10.80 5.54 -8.95
N ALA A 64 -10.78 4.95 -10.15
CA ALA A 64 -9.75 5.20 -11.15
C ALA A 64 -9.58 6.72 -11.41
N GLY A 65 -8.34 7.18 -11.53
CA GLY A 65 -7.99 8.59 -11.74
C GLY A 65 -7.97 9.45 -10.48
N ARG A 66 -8.42 8.94 -9.32
CA ARG A 66 -8.43 9.72 -8.07
C ARG A 66 -7.03 9.79 -7.47
N THR A 67 -6.67 10.97 -6.98
CA THR A 67 -5.43 11.20 -6.25
C THR A 67 -5.58 10.69 -4.81
N ILE A 68 -4.64 9.84 -4.39
CA ILE A 68 -4.56 9.28 -3.04
C ILE A 68 -3.65 10.15 -2.17
N ILE A 69 -2.52 10.55 -2.71
CA ILE A 69 -1.52 11.43 -2.10
C ILE A 69 -1.17 12.53 -3.08
N THR A 70 -1.02 13.76 -2.58
CA THR A 70 -0.59 14.92 -3.36
C THR A 70 0.82 15.33 -2.97
N GLU A 71 1.73 15.45 -3.96
CA GLU A 71 3.09 15.94 -3.80
C GLU A 71 3.11 17.30 -3.09
N GLY A 72 4.08 17.50 -2.20
CA GLY A 72 4.27 18.73 -1.46
C GLY A 72 3.36 18.92 -0.25
N THR A 73 2.33 18.08 -0.07
CA THR A 73 1.46 18.15 1.11
C THR A 73 2.09 17.49 2.32
N ARG A 74 1.59 17.80 3.51
CA ARG A 74 2.02 17.17 4.76
C ARG A 74 1.58 15.70 4.80
N GLY A 75 2.47 14.83 5.28
CA GLY A 75 2.16 13.42 5.49
C GLY A 75 1.28 13.20 6.72
N ASP A 76 0.07 12.69 6.51
CA ASP A 76 -0.91 12.41 7.55
C ASP A 76 -1.26 10.92 7.69
N ALA A 77 -0.89 10.12 6.70
CA ALA A 77 -1.22 8.71 6.65
C ALA A 77 -0.21 7.89 5.85
N PHE A 78 -0.15 6.62 6.22
CA PHE A 78 0.52 5.52 5.54
C PHE A 78 -0.53 4.64 4.87
N PHE A 79 -0.22 4.12 3.70
CA PHE A 79 -1.14 3.30 2.90
C PHE A 79 -0.51 1.98 2.49
N VAL A 80 -1.28 0.92 2.58
CA VAL A 80 -0.97 -0.39 2.01
C VAL A 80 -1.98 -0.68 0.91
N LEU A 81 -1.50 -0.97 -0.30
CA LEU A 81 -2.36 -1.30 -1.43
C LEU A 81 -2.82 -2.76 -1.31
N LEU A 82 -4.11 -2.97 -1.14
CA LEU A 82 -4.72 -4.30 -1.01
C LEU A 82 -5.19 -4.83 -2.36
N GLU A 83 -5.81 -3.96 -3.17
CA GLU A 83 -6.36 -4.32 -4.48
C GLU A 83 -6.15 -3.18 -5.49
N GLY A 84 -6.10 -3.54 -6.77
CA GLY A 84 -5.97 -2.59 -7.87
C GLY A 84 -4.54 -2.16 -8.14
N VAL A 85 -4.38 -1.12 -8.93
CA VAL A 85 -3.10 -0.56 -9.36
C VAL A 85 -3.09 0.94 -9.11
N ALA A 86 -2.05 1.43 -8.46
CA ALA A 86 -1.75 2.85 -8.35
C ALA A 86 -0.48 3.21 -9.14
N ARG A 87 -0.25 4.47 -9.36
CA ARG A 87 0.97 4.99 -10.00
C ARG A 87 1.53 6.15 -9.21
N ILE A 88 2.83 6.15 -9.05
CA ILE A 88 3.57 7.31 -8.52
C ILE A 88 3.77 8.26 -9.68
N VAL A 89 3.41 9.51 -9.47
CA VAL A 89 3.63 10.59 -10.43
C VAL A 89 4.40 11.72 -9.77
N SER A 90 5.36 12.30 -10.48
CA SER A 90 6.18 13.38 -10.00
C SER A 90 6.27 14.50 -11.02
N GLY A 91 6.43 15.71 -10.49
CA GLY A 91 6.55 16.94 -11.27
C GLY A 91 5.23 17.43 -11.84
N THR A 92 5.24 18.68 -12.32
CA THR A 92 4.07 19.40 -12.87
C THR A 92 3.47 18.74 -14.10
N ALA A 93 4.27 17.99 -14.87
CA ALA A 93 3.81 17.25 -16.04
C ALA A 93 3.11 15.92 -15.70
N GLY A 94 3.04 15.53 -14.41
CA GLY A 94 2.36 14.29 -13.98
C GLY A 94 2.99 13.02 -14.56
N ARG A 95 4.30 13.01 -14.76
CA ARG A 95 5.00 11.84 -15.32
C ARG A 95 4.92 10.65 -14.38
N THR A 96 4.46 9.52 -14.90
CA THR A 96 4.48 8.25 -14.15
C THR A 96 5.92 7.78 -13.95
N VAL A 97 6.33 7.67 -12.68
CA VAL A 97 7.65 7.19 -12.28
C VAL A 97 7.62 5.69 -12.03
N LYS A 98 6.58 5.19 -11.36
CA LYS A 98 6.46 3.77 -10.99
C LYS A 98 4.98 3.38 -10.86
N ARG A 99 4.69 2.12 -11.19
CA ARG A 99 3.39 1.48 -10.89
C ARG A 99 3.49 0.67 -9.60
N LEU A 100 2.42 0.69 -8.82
CA LEU A 100 2.29 -0.02 -7.55
C LEU A 100 1.16 -1.04 -7.67
N GLY A 101 1.44 -2.29 -7.32
CA GLY A 101 0.46 -3.37 -7.26
C GLY A 101 0.09 -3.75 -5.82
N PRO A 102 -0.85 -4.69 -5.65
CA PRO A 102 -1.24 -5.20 -4.34
C PRO A 102 -0.03 -5.70 -3.53
N GLY A 103 -0.06 -5.47 -2.22
CA GLY A 103 1.02 -5.81 -1.31
C GLY A 103 2.13 -4.75 -1.19
N THR A 104 2.11 -3.70 -2.01
CA THR A 104 3.02 -2.57 -1.84
C THR A 104 2.47 -1.55 -0.87
N PHE A 105 3.39 -0.78 -0.27
CA PHE A 105 3.02 0.34 0.60
C PHE A 105 3.64 1.64 0.11
N PHE A 106 3.05 2.75 0.52
CA PHE A 106 3.51 4.09 0.14
C PHE A 106 3.07 5.14 1.19
N GLY A 107 3.71 6.29 1.12
CA GLY A 107 3.44 7.41 2.02
C GLY A 107 4.24 7.37 3.32
N GLU A 108 5.13 6.40 3.49
CA GLU A 108 5.97 6.21 4.67
C GLU A 108 7.00 7.31 4.86
N LEU A 109 7.61 7.82 3.78
CA LEU A 109 8.74 8.75 3.85
C LEU A 109 8.37 10.01 4.64
N ALA A 110 7.29 10.67 4.28
CA ALA A 110 6.82 11.87 4.96
C ALA A 110 6.45 11.65 6.43
N LEU A 111 6.13 10.41 6.82
CA LEU A 111 5.86 10.06 8.21
C LEU A 111 7.14 9.81 9.00
N LEU A 112 8.17 9.27 8.36
CA LEU A 112 9.43 8.91 8.99
C LEU A 112 10.34 10.13 9.20
N ASP A 113 10.47 10.97 8.19
CA ASP A 113 11.40 12.12 8.22
C ASP A 113 10.72 13.48 8.45
N GLY A 114 9.39 13.53 8.44
CA GLY A 114 8.64 14.77 8.62
C GLY A 114 8.63 15.69 7.41
N SER A 115 9.24 15.30 6.29
CA SER A 115 9.27 16.08 5.05
C SER A 115 7.90 16.10 4.37
N PRO A 116 7.62 17.07 3.48
CA PRO A 116 6.46 17.01 2.59
C PRO A 116 6.47 15.76 1.71
N ARG A 117 5.29 15.36 1.20
CA ARG A 117 5.14 14.26 0.25
C ARG A 117 6.06 14.46 -0.96
N SER A 118 6.91 13.48 -1.24
CA SER A 118 7.92 13.55 -2.31
C SER A 118 7.34 13.33 -3.72
N ALA A 119 6.15 12.78 -3.82
CA ALA A 119 5.45 12.53 -5.08
C ALA A 119 3.94 12.38 -4.83
N SER A 120 3.16 12.50 -5.89
CA SER A 120 1.75 12.16 -5.87
C SER A 120 1.54 10.68 -6.15
N VAL A 121 0.46 10.11 -5.61
CA VAL A 121 0.01 8.75 -5.90
C VAL A 121 -1.42 8.82 -6.41
N VAL A 122 -1.65 8.26 -7.60
CA VAL A 122 -2.92 8.27 -8.31
C VAL A 122 -3.40 6.86 -8.56
N ALA A 123 -4.67 6.60 -8.33
CA ALA A 123 -5.30 5.32 -8.67
C ALA A 123 -5.34 5.15 -10.20
N ALA A 124 -4.64 4.14 -10.74
CA ALA A 124 -4.66 3.81 -12.16
C ALA A 124 -5.85 2.92 -12.54
N SER A 125 -6.36 2.15 -11.59
CA SER A 125 -7.62 1.42 -11.61
C SER A 125 -8.39 1.73 -10.33
N PRO A 126 -9.62 1.22 -10.12
CA PRO A 126 -10.19 1.22 -8.78
C PRO A 126 -9.27 0.52 -7.80
N VAL A 127 -8.97 1.14 -6.65
CA VAL A 127 -8.06 0.61 -5.65
C VAL A 127 -8.72 0.51 -4.27
N VAL A 128 -8.29 -0.48 -3.51
CA VAL A 128 -8.60 -0.66 -2.10
C VAL A 128 -7.31 -0.55 -1.30
N THR A 129 -7.30 0.29 -0.29
CA THR A 129 -6.14 0.50 0.58
C THR A 129 -6.48 0.27 2.04
N ALA A 130 -5.51 -0.21 2.82
CA ALA A 130 -5.51 -0.06 4.26
C ALA A 130 -4.76 1.24 4.60
N ARG A 131 -5.44 2.18 5.25
CA ARG A 131 -4.89 3.47 5.67
C ARG A 131 -4.65 3.48 7.16
N LEU A 132 -3.42 3.80 7.57
CA LEU A 132 -3.07 4.09 8.96
C LEU A 132 -2.80 5.59 9.10
N SER A 133 -3.35 6.21 10.15
CA SER A 133 -2.99 7.59 10.48
C SER A 133 -1.50 7.67 10.88
N ARG A 134 -0.93 8.87 10.78
CA ARG A 134 0.45 9.13 11.24
C ARG A 134 0.69 8.60 12.65
N THR A 135 -0.20 8.92 13.59
CA THR A 135 -0.08 8.49 14.98
C THR A 135 -0.11 6.97 15.10
N ALA A 136 -1.08 6.30 14.45
CA ALA A 136 -1.19 4.85 14.47
C ALA A 136 0.03 4.16 13.85
N PHE A 137 0.57 4.70 12.76
CA PHE A 137 1.77 4.18 12.10
C PHE A 137 3.00 4.28 13.00
N LEU A 138 3.25 5.46 13.59
CA LEU A 138 4.41 5.67 14.46
C LEU A 138 4.31 4.84 15.75
N ASP A 139 3.12 4.72 16.33
CA ASP A 139 2.88 3.86 17.49
C ASP A 139 3.14 2.38 17.14
N LEU A 140 2.69 1.94 15.97
CA LEU A 140 2.90 0.58 15.51
C LEU A 140 4.40 0.26 15.34
N VAL A 141 5.17 1.16 14.73
CA VAL A 141 6.63 0.99 14.56
C VAL A 141 7.35 0.95 15.92
N LYS A 142 6.89 1.75 16.90
CA LYS A 142 7.46 1.75 18.26
C LYS A 142 7.13 0.49 19.03
N THR A 143 5.92 -0.01 18.92
CA THR A 143 5.44 -1.17 19.70
C THR A 143 5.77 -2.50 19.05
N GLN A 144 6.07 -2.50 17.74
CA GLN A 144 6.40 -3.68 16.95
C GLN A 144 7.64 -3.40 16.08
N PRO A 145 8.85 -3.48 16.66
CA PRO A 145 10.10 -3.13 15.97
C PRO A 145 10.34 -3.91 14.67
N GLU A 146 9.81 -5.12 14.57
CA GLU A 146 9.91 -5.97 13.38
C GLU A 146 9.32 -5.29 12.14
N ILE A 147 8.24 -4.52 12.30
CA ILE A 147 7.64 -3.74 11.21
C ILE A 147 8.61 -2.66 10.73
N GLY A 148 9.24 -1.96 11.68
CA GLY A 148 10.26 -0.95 11.37
C GLY A 148 11.45 -1.55 10.59
N ILE A 149 11.94 -2.71 11.02
CA ILE A 149 13.01 -3.43 10.33
C ILE A 149 12.60 -3.79 8.90
N ARG A 150 11.40 -4.33 8.70
CA ARG A 150 10.87 -4.65 7.36
C ARG A 150 10.74 -3.44 6.46
N ILE A 151 10.29 -2.31 7.01
CA ILE A 151 10.24 -1.05 6.25
C ILE A 151 11.64 -0.65 5.81
N MET A 152 12.63 -0.68 6.70
CA MET A 152 14.03 -0.35 6.38
C MET A 152 14.61 -1.28 5.31
N GLU A 153 14.36 -2.58 5.37
CA GLU A 153 14.81 -3.55 4.35
C GLU A 153 14.22 -3.22 2.96
N ILE A 154 12.93 -2.87 2.91
CA ILE A 154 12.27 -2.53 1.64
C ILE A 154 12.78 -1.20 1.10
N LEU A 155 12.97 -0.20 1.96
CA LEU A 155 13.52 1.11 1.57
C LEU A 155 14.96 0.97 1.07
N ALA A 156 15.79 0.16 1.72
CA ALA A 156 17.16 -0.12 1.28
C ALA A 156 17.19 -0.75 -0.12
N ARG A 157 16.27 -1.68 -0.41
CA ARG A 157 16.12 -2.24 -1.77
C ARG A 157 15.71 -1.19 -2.79
N ARG A 158 14.73 -0.35 -2.47
CA ARG A 158 14.29 0.75 -3.35
C ARG A 158 15.41 1.71 -3.68
N ILE A 159 16.28 2.03 -2.70
CA ILE A 159 17.45 2.88 -2.92
C ILE A 159 18.42 2.21 -3.90
N ARG A 160 18.78 0.94 -3.69
CA ARG A 160 19.69 0.20 -4.59
C ARG A 160 19.16 0.10 -6.02
N GLU A 161 17.85 -0.14 -6.18
CA GLU A 161 17.19 -0.16 -7.48
C GLU A 161 17.30 1.21 -8.19
N ALA A 162 17.12 2.30 -7.43
CA ALA A 162 17.23 3.65 -7.96
C ALA A 162 18.67 4.03 -8.32
N GLU A 163 19.66 3.58 -7.55
CA GLU A 163 21.08 3.79 -7.80
C GLU A 163 21.55 2.94 -9.00
N GLY A 164 21.17 1.66 -9.07
CA GLY A 164 21.46 0.77 -10.19
C GLY A 164 20.92 1.27 -11.54
N ASN A 165 19.82 1.99 -11.51
CA ASN A 165 19.24 2.63 -12.71
C ASN A 165 19.96 3.94 -13.13
N ARG A 166 20.84 4.49 -12.28
CA ARG A 166 21.60 5.71 -12.57
C ARG A 166 23.03 5.44 -13.02
N GLY A 167 23.48 4.21 -12.89
CA GLY A 167 24.86 3.81 -13.12
C GLY A 167 25.00 2.92 -14.35
N LEU A 168 24.82 3.49 -15.52
CA LEU A 168 25.44 3.01 -16.79
C LEU A 168 25.26 4.06 -17.85
#